data_e6cbac29ee50a45b029235ae00cede88
#
_entry.id   e6cbac29ee50a45b029235ae00cede88
#
_cell.length_a   1.000
_cell.length_b   1.000
_cell.length_c   1.000
_cell.angle_alpha   90.00
_cell.angle_beta   90.00
_cell.angle_gamma   90.00
#
_symmetry.space_group_name_H-M   'P 1'
#
loop_
_entity.id
_entity.type
_entity.pdbx_description
1 polymer ?
#
loop_
_entity_poly.entity_id
_entity_poly.type
_entity_poly.pdbx_seq_one_letter_code
_entity_poly.pdbx_strand_id
1 'polypeptide(L)'
;MMQKNTITVTSDKITQPLTFAFAADFHNGDADEALSLMRGCDAILIGGDLVNRHSRHGWRNAARFLNLAPRVAPTFYNLGNHERLLPDIAEYLPLVQKSDVTVLDDCFVDFRGITLGGVSSARKMPGMPPV
;
A
#
# COMPACT_ATOMS: atom_id res chain seq x y z
N MET A 1 -6.99 -18.19 3.49
CA MET A 1 -7.93 -17.63 2.48
C MET A 1 -8.28 -16.20 2.87
N MET A 2 -8.13 -15.27 1.94
CA MET A 2 -8.49 -13.87 2.16
C MET A 2 -9.98 -13.64 1.98
N GLN A 3 -10.51 -12.66 2.70
CA GLN A 3 -11.91 -12.26 2.59
C GLN A 3 -11.98 -10.81 2.11
N LYS A 4 -13.01 -10.54 1.32
CA LYS A 4 -13.30 -9.19 0.86
C LYS A 4 -14.57 -8.68 1.53
N ASN A 5 -14.43 -7.54 2.21
CA ASN A 5 -15.57 -6.80 2.78
C ASN A 5 -15.80 -5.54 1.95
N THR A 6 -17.04 -5.18 1.73
CA THR A 6 -17.40 -3.97 1.00
C THR A 6 -18.06 -2.98 1.95
N ILE A 7 -17.53 -1.76 1.96
CA ILE A 7 -18.08 -0.64 2.75
C ILE A 7 -18.42 0.46 1.76
N THR A 8 -19.65 0.97 1.84
CA THR A 8 -20.09 2.09 0.99
C THR A 8 -20.16 3.36 1.82
N VAL A 9 -19.48 4.41 1.33
CA VAL A 9 -19.49 5.74 1.94
C VAL A 9 -20.14 6.71 0.95
N THR A 10 -21.11 7.47 1.43
CA THR A 10 -21.83 8.45 0.60
C THR A 10 -21.50 9.86 1.07
N SER A 11 -21.22 10.75 0.12
CA SER A 11 -20.98 12.16 0.38
C SER A 11 -21.41 13.00 -0.83
N ASP A 12 -21.99 14.15 -0.57
CA ASP A 12 -22.35 15.12 -1.61
C ASP A 12 -21.13 15.78 -2.27
N LYS A 13 -19.95 15.62 -1.67
CA LYS A 13 -18.69 16.09 -2.22
C LYS A 13 -18.12 15.18 -3.30
N ILE A 14 -18.66 13.96 -3.43
CA ILE A 14 -18.21 13.00 -4.43
C ILE A 14 -19.11 13.14 -5.66
N THR A 15 -18.51 13.51 -6.79
CA THR A 15 -19.24 13.80 -8.03
C THR A 15 -19.46 12.57 -8.91
N GLN A 16 -18.73 11.49 -8.67
CA GLN A 16 -18.87 10.23 -9.40
C GLN A 16 -18.56 9.05 -8.49
N PRO A 17 -19.19 7.88 -8.70
CA PRO A 17 -18.85 6.69 -7.92
C PRO A 17 -17.41 6.26 -8.16
N LEU A 18 -16.69 5.98 -7.08
CA LEU A 18 -15.34 5.42 -7.13
C LEU A 18 -15.26 4.22 -6.20
N THR A 19 -14.53 3.19 -6.65
CA THR A 19 -14.29 2.00 -5.87
C THR A 19 -12.80 1.90 -5.56
N PHE A 20 -12.45 1.93 -4.28
CA PHE A 20 -11.09 1.74 -3.82
C PHE A 20 -10.96 0.34 -3.23
N ALA A 21 -9.93 -0.39 -3.65
CA ALA A 21 -9.51 -1.59 -2.95
C ALA A 21 -8.47 -1.19 -1.90
N PHE A 22 -8.73 -1.54 -0.64
CA PHE A 22 -7.85 -1.17 0.47
C PHE A 22 -7.22 -2.42 1.08
N ALA A 23 -5.90 -2.41 1.21
CA ALA A 23 -5.14 -3.46 1.86
C ALA A 23 -4.30 -2.86 3.00
N ALA A 24 -4.40 -3.47 4.17
CA ALA A 24 -3.56 -3.16 5.33
C ALA A 24 -3.22 -4.46 6.03
N ASP A 25 -2.12 -4.45 6.79
CA ASP A 25 -1.67 -5.62 7.56
C ASP A 25 -1.53 -6.88 6.70
N PHE A 26 -1.06 -6.71 5.48
CA PHE A 26 -0.87 -7.79 4.51
C PHE A 26 0.22 -8.78 4.94
N HIS A 27 1.25 -8.27 5.60
CA HIS A 27 2.33 -9.04 6.23
C HIS A 27 2.94 -10.10 5.30
N ASN A 28 3.32 -9.70 4.08
CA ASN A 28 3.94 -10.56 3.08
C ASN A 28 3.07 -11.76 2.66
N GLY A 29 1.75 -11.55 2.59
CA GLY A 29 0.78 -12.57 2.21
C GLY A 29 0.80 -12.91 0.72
N ASP A 30 -0.21 -13.64 0.27
CA ASP A 30 -0.32 -14.06 -1.13
C ASP A 30 -0.78 -12.91 -2.02
N ALA A 31 0.12 -12.42 -2.87
CA ALA A 31 -0.14 -11.30 -3.76
C ALA A 31 -1.19 -11.64 -4.83
N ASP A 32 -1.13 -12.83 -5.41
CA ASP A 32 -2.06 -13.22 -6.48
C ASP A 32 -3.48 -13.37 -5.95
N GLU A 33 -3.65 -13.96 -4.77
CA GLU A 33 -4.94 -14.05 -4.10
C GLU A 33 -5.52 -12.66 -3.81
N ALA A 34 -4.71 -11.77 -3.21
CA ALA A 34 -5.15 -10.42 -2.89
C ALA A 34 -5.58 -9.66 -4.14
N LEU A 35 -4.76 -9.66 -5.18
CA LEU A 35 -5.04 -8.92 -6.41
C LEU A 35 -6.25 -9.47 -7.18
N SER A 36 -6.50 -10.77 -7.09
CA SER A 36 -7.71 -11.35 -7.69
C SER A 36 -8.98 -10.77 -7.08
N LEU A 37 -8.96 -10.43 -5.79
CA LEU A 37 -10.08 -9.80 -5.09
C LEU A 37 -10.24 -8.30 -5.40
N MET A 38 -9.20 -7.67 -5.93
CA MET A 38 -9.16 -6.22 -6.18
C MET A 38 -9.53 -5.84 -7.62
N ARG A 39 -9.78 -6.81 -8.48
CA ARG A 39 -10.11 -6.53 -9.88
C ARG A 39 -11.36 -5.66 -10.00
N GLY A 40 -11.32 -4.72 -10.93
CA GLY A 40 -12.43 -3.81 -11.20
C GLY A 40 -12.46 -2.56 -10.32
N CYS A 41 -11.54 -2.41 -9.37
CA CYS A 41 -11.44 -1.18 -8.60
C CYS A 41 -10.85 -0.03 -9.42
N ASP A 42 -11.11 1.20 -9.00
CA ASP A 42 -10.56 2.41 -9.63
C ASP A 42 -9.14 2.71 -9.15
N ALA A 43 -8.82 2.36 -7.91
CA ALA A 43 -7.49 2.47 -7.36
C ALA A 43 -7.27 1.48 -6.22
N ILE A 44 -6.01 1.14 -5.99
CA ILE A 44 -5.57 0.31 -4.88
C ILE A 44 -4.86 1.21 -3.86
N LEU A 45 -5.30 1.13 -2.60
CA LEU A 45 -4.71 1.86 -1.50
C LEU A 45 -4.08 0.86 -0.53
N ILE A 46 -2.79 1.04 -0.25
CA ILE A 46 -2.05 0.19 0.68
C ILE A 46 -1.75 0.99 1.94
N GLY A 47 -2.40 0.62 3.04
CA GLY A 47 -2.35 1.34 4.32
C GLY A 47 -1.19 0.92 5.23
N GLY A 48 -0.04 0.53 4.67
CA GLY A 48 1.12 0.11 5.45
C GLY A 48 1.12 -1.37 5.80
N ASP A 49 2.22 -1.82 6.38
CA ASP A 49 2.46 -3.20 6.83
C ASP A 49 2.22 -4.24 5.73
N LEU A 50 2.70 -3.90 4.52
CA LEU A 50 2.69 -4.81 3.39
C LEU A 50 3.71 -5.94 3.60
N VAL A 51 4.80 -5.65 4.32
CA VAL A 51 5.87 -6.57 4.63
C VAL A 51 5.69 -7.19 6.02
N ASN A 52 6.45 -8.26 6.31
CA ASN A 52 6.54 -8.86 7.63
C ASN A 52 7.97 -8.70 8.18
N ARG A 53 8.14 -7.82 9.16
CA ARG A 53 9.44 -7.55 9.79
C ARG A 53 10.03 -8.72 10.58
N HIS A 54 9.20 -9.69 10.94
CA HIS A 54 9.61 -10.83 11.76
C HIS A 54 10.15 -12.01 10.94
N SER A 55 10.07 -11.94 9.63
CA SER A 55 10.53 -12.99 8.73
C SER A 55 11.72 -12.53 7.91
N ARG A 56 12.71 -13.41 7.75
CA ARG A 56 13.79 -13.17 6.79
C ARG A 56 13.18 -13.06 5.39
N HIS A 57 13.57 -12.01 4.67
CA HIS A 57 12.98 -11.70 3.36
C HIS A 57 11.44 -11.58 3.40
N GLY A 58 10.89 -11.06 4.50
CA GLY A 58 9.46 -10.83 4.70
C GLY A 58 8.88 -9.73 3.80
N TRP A 59 9.55 -9.45 2.69
CA TRP A 59 9.16 -8.48 1.67
C TRP A 59 8.99 -9.09 0.27
N ARG A 60 9.29 -10.38 0.08
CA ARG A 60 9.26 -10.97 -1.27
C ARG A 60 7.87 -10.96 -1.91
N ASN A 61 6.87 -11.39 -1.17
CA ASN A 61 5.48 -11.34 -1.66
C ASN A 61 4.97 -9.91 -1.75
N ALA A 62 5.41 -9.04 -0.84
CA ALA A 62 5.11 -7.61 -0.91
C ALA A 62 5.69 -6.99 -2.19
N ALA A 63 6.93 -7.30 -2.55
CA ALA A 63 7.54 -6.83 -3.78
C ALA A 63 6.78 -7.33 -5.02
N ARG A 64 6.33 -8.59 -5.01
CA ARG A 64 5.48 -9.13 -6.07
C ARG A 64 4.15 -8.36 -6.15
N PHE A 65 3.53 -8.07 -5.02
CA PHE A 65 2.30 -7.28 -4.96
C PHE A 65 2.51 -5.90 -5.60
N LEU A 66 3.58 -5.19 -5.21
CA LEU A 66 3.89 -3.86 -5.75
C LEU A 66 4.17 -3.89 -7.26
N ASN A 67 4.70 -4.98 -7.76
CA ASN A 67 4.99 -5.14 -9.18
C ASN A 67 3.72 -5.37 -10.01
N LEU A 68 2.75 -6.08 -9.45
CA LEU A 68 1.55 -6.49 -10.15
C LEU A 68 0.36 -5.54 -9.93
N ALA A 69 0.27 -4.89 -8.77
CA ALA A 69 -0.86 -4.04 -8.42
C ALA A 69 -1.10 -2.91 -9.42
N PRO A 70 -0.08 -2.19 -9.93
CA PRO A 70 -0.30 -1.12 -10.90
C PRO A 70 -0.88 -1.60 -12.23
N ARG A 71 -0.77 -2.89 -12.54
CA ARG A 71 -1.40 -3.48 -13.72
C ARG A 71 -2.90 -3.70 -13.54
N VAL A 72 -3.35 -3.76 -12.29
CA VAL A 72 -4.78 -3.89 -11.96
C VAL A 72 -5.42 -2.50 -11.91
N ALA A 73 -4.82 -1.55 -11.19
CA ALA A 73 -5.31 -0.18 -11.06
C ALA A 73 -4.19 0.73 -10.53
N PRO A 74 -4.32 2.06 -10.67
CA PRO A 74 -3.40 2.99 -9.99
C PRO A 74 -3.27 2.64 -8.52
N THR A 75 -2.03 2.57 -8.02
CA THR A 75 -1.73 2.05 -6.69
C THR A 75 -0.99 3.09 -5.87
N PHE A 76 -1.47 3.31 -4.64
CA PHE A 76 -0.93 4.27 -3.68
C PHE A 76 -0.55 3.53 -2.40
N TYR A 77 0.60 3.89 -1.83
CA TYR A 77 1.21 3.14 -0.73
C TYR A 77 1.78 4.09 0.31
N ASN A 78 1.39 3.91 1.56
CA ASN A 78 2.07 4.56 2.68
C ASN A 78 2.77 3.52 3.55
N LEU A 79 3.91 3.91 4.15
CA LEU A 79 4.77 3.00 4.89
C LEU A 79 4.26 2.82 6.32
N GLY A 80 4.09 1.57 6.74
CA GLY A 80 3.74 1.21 8.09
C GLY A 80 4.96 1.00 8.99
N ASN A 81 4.72 0.59 10.22
CA ASN A 81 5.81 0.32 11.15
C ASN A 81 6.61 -0.95 10.76
N HIS A 82 5.99 -1.92 10.11
CA HIS A 82 6.71 -3.11 9.64
C HIS A 82 7.73 -2.76 8.56
N GLU A 83 7.40 -1.87 7.62
CA GLU A 83 8.37 -1.38 6.63
C GLU A 83 9.54 -0.69 7.31
N ARG A 84 9.25 0.21 8.25
CA ARG A 84 10.30 0.98 8.95
C ARG A 84 11.19 0.14 9.85
N LEU A 85 10.71 -1.01 10.29
CA LEU A 85 11.43 -1.93 11.17
C LEU A 85 11.96 -3.17 10.45
N LEU A 86 11.80 -3.24 9.13
CA LEU A 86 12.28 -4.37 8.33
C LEU A 86 13.80 -4.47 8.41
N PRO A 87 14.37 -5.61 8.84
CA PRO A 87 15.84 -5.73 9.01
C PRO A 87 16.62 -5.48 7.72
N ASP A 88 16.07 -5.89 6.58
CA ASP A 88 16.69 -5.75 5.26
C ASP A 88 15.98 -4.69 4.40
N ILE A 89 15.57 -3.59 5.02
CA ILE A 89 14.88 -2.48 4.33
C ILE A 89 15.68 -1.93 3.15
N ALA A 90 17.01 -1.95 3.24
CA ALA A 90 17.89 -1.49 2.16
C ALA A 90 17.74 -2.32 0.87
N GLU A 91 17.26 -3.55 0.97
CA GLU A 91 16.96 -4.39 -0.19
C GLU A 91 15.55 -4.14 -0.73
N TYR A 92 14.63 -3.77 0.14
CA TYR A 92 13.22 -3.56 -0.20
C TYR A 92 12.96 -2.20 -0.85
N LEU A 93 13.49 -1.11 -0.29
CA LEU A 93 13.20 0.25 -0.76
C LEU A 93 13.50 0.46 -2.25
N PRO A 94 14.61 -0.05 -2.84
CA PRO A 94 14.83 0.09 -4.27
C PRO A 94 13.75 -0.59 -5.12
N LEU A 95 13.15 -1.68 -4.63
CA LEU A 95 12.05 -2.37 -5.33
C LEU A 95 10.79 -1.53 -5.32
N VAL A 96 10.51 -0.85 -4.21
CA VAL A 96 9.39 0.11 -4.12
C VAL A 96 9.59 1.24 -5.11
N GLN A 97 10.78 1.82 -5.16
CA GLN A 97 11.12 2.93 -6.04
C GLN A 97 11.04 2.58 -7.53
N LYS A 98 11.36 1.34 -7.88
CA LYS A 98 11.29 0.84 -9.26
C LYS A 98 9.87 0.44 -9.68
N SER A 99 8.97 0.23 -8.74
CA SER A 99 7.58 -0.07 -9.04
C SER A 99 6.85 1.18 -9.54
N ASP A 100 5.73 0.99 -10.23
CA ASP A 100 4.86 2.08 -10.67
C ASP A 100 3.88 2.53 -9.57
N VAL A 101 4.16 2.19 -8.33
CA VAL A 101 3.37 2.56 -7.16
C VAL A 101 3.72 3.98 -6.73
N THR A 102 2.71 4.78 -6.43
CA THR A 102 2.89 6.11 -5.86
C THR A 102 2.98 6.00 -4.34
N VAL A 103 4.13 6.35 -3.76
CA VAL A 103 4.31 6.37 -2.32
C VAL A 103 3.79 7.69 -1.76
N LEU A 104 2.86 7.61 -0.80
CA LEU A 104 2.33 8.76 -0.08
C LEU A 104 2.94 8.80 1.32
N ASP A 105 4.11 9.44 1.43
CA ASP A 105 4.85 9.58 2.69
C ASP A 105 4.71 11.01 3.17
N ASP A 106 3.73 11.24 4.05
CA ASP A 106 3.35 12.55 4.58
C ASP A 106 3.06 13.58 3.48
N CYS A 107 2.35 13.14 2.47
CA CYS A 107 1.95 13.98 1.34
C CYS A 107 0.57 13.58 0.81
N PHE A 108 0.08 14.33 -0.15
CA PHE A 108 -1.20 14.04 -0.78
C PHE A 108 -1.13 14.28 -2.29
N VAL A 109 -2.06 13.64 -3.00
CA VAL A 109 -2.24 13.78 -4.45
C VAL A 109 -3.72 13.91 -4.78
N ASP A 110 -4.03 14.52 -5.91
CA ASP A 110 -5.40 14.51 -6.45
C ASP A 110 -5.61 13.25 -7.29
N PHE A 111 -6.74 12.61 -7.08
CA PHE A 111 -7.15 11.45 -7.86
C PHE A 111 -8.63 11.57 -8.21
N ARG A 112 -8.90 11.88 -9.47
CA ARG A 112 -10.27 12.01 -10.01
C ARG A 112 -11.17 12.91 -9.15
N GLY A 113 -10.63 14.05 -8.69
CA GLY A 113 -11.35 15.01 -7.87
C GLY A 113 -11.42 14.69 -6.38
N ILE A 114 -10.76 13.63 -5.94
CA ILE A 114 -10.60 13.28 -4.53
C ILE A 114 -9.14 13.46 -4.13
N THR A 115 -8.91 14.05 -2.97
CA THR A 115 -7.58 14.16 -2.40
C THR A 115 -7.23 12.89 -1.64
N LEU A 116 -6.18 12.19 -2.07
CA LEU A 116 -5.64 11.04 -1.37
C LEU A 116 -4.41 11.48 -0.58
N GLY A 117 -4.46 11.31 0.73
CA GLY A 117 -3.35 11.62 1.63
C GLY A 117 -2.81 10.36 2.29
N GLY A 118 -1.49 10.32 2.48
CA GLY A 118 -0.83 9.25 3.20
C GLY A 118 0.02 9.81 4.32
N VAL A 119 -0.16 9.26 5.52
CA VAL A 119 0.65 9.55 6.69
C VAL A 119 1.40 8.29 7.06
N SER A 120 2.72 8.35 7.00
CA SER A 120 3.56 7.22 7.35
C SER A 120 3.68 7.06 8.86
N SER A 121 4.00 5.84 9.30
CA SER A 121 4.22 5.56 10.71
C SER A 121 5.26 6.48 11.31
N ALA A 122 4.95 7.09 12.46
CA ALA A 122 5.88 7.92 13.21
C ALA A 122 6.98 7.10 13.91
N ARG A 123 6.84 5.78 13.96
CA ARG A 123 7.83 4.92 14.60
C ARG A 123 9.10 4.87 13.76
N LYS A 124 10.21 5.29 14.36
CA LYS A 124 11.50 5.39 13.68
C LYS A 124 12.45 4.30 14.17
N MET A 125 13.27 3.81 13.26
CA MET A 125 14.46 3.05 13.63
C MET A 125 15.59 4.01 13.99
N PRO A 126 16.55 3.57 14.86
CA PRO A 126 17.77 4.34 15.07
C PRO A 126 18.47 4.67 13.74
N GLY A 127 18.88 5.93 13.57
CA GLY A 127 19.56 6.37 12.35
C GLY A 127 18.66 6.74 11.18
N MET A 128 17.34 6.57 11.29
CA MET A 128 16.41 7.07 10.26
C MET A 128 16.23 8.58 10.37
N PRO A 129 16.14 9.30 9.23
CA PRO A 129 15.88 10.73 9.26
C PRO A 129 14.51 11.05 9.88
N PRO A 130 14.31 12.28 10.37
CA PRO A 130 12.99 12.73 10.83
C PRO A 130 11.96 12.63 9.73
N VAL A 131 10.76 12.22 10.08
CA VAL A 131 9.61 12.23 9.18
C VAL A 131 9.05 13.63 9.11
#